data_6b018ddd22cd22b0b4af9bb1711c4f96
#
_entry.id   6b018ddd22cd22b0b4af9bb1711c4f96
#
_cell.length_a   1.000
_cell.length_b   1.000
_cell.length_c   1.000
_cell.angle_alpha   90.00
_cell.angle_beta   90.00
_cell.angle_gamma   90.00
#
_symmetry.space_group_name_H-M   'P 1'
#
loop_
_entity.id
_entity.type
_entity.pdbx_description
1 polymer ?
#
loop_
_entity_poly.entity_id
_entity_poly.type
_entity_poly.pdbx_seq_one_letter_code
_entity_poly.pdbx_strand_id
1 'polypeptide(L)'
;MTLRKSLLILCLVIWSSNFVFGQELNATVTIQSNKVDNQVDPKVFIQLQSQLKDFLNQRKWSNDIYGNEEKIECSFYITIESVLSPNVYNAKLSVVSNRPVYNSNYTTPVLNMQDANFTFKYQLSQPVEFNENKVQGTDPLEANLTATLAYYIYIILGLDYDSYELRGGAAYFNKALNVVYNAPEASGINGWKSYDGQRNRFILIDNLTKSGMDKIHEVIYSYYREGLDQMSTNFETSRGTILNALMTMQEVQDANTNTMVVPILLQGKYAEISGIFGNADKAMKKQLIATLSVIDIANLNKYKEKLE
;
A
#
# COMPACT_ATOMS: atom_id res chain seq x y z
N MET A 1 7.46 -22.22 -54.90
CA MET A 1 7.48 -22.89 -53.58
C MET A 1 8.14 -22.05 -52.48
N THR A 2 9.02 -21.13 -52.78
CA THR A 2 9.74 -20.26 -51.86
C THR A 2 8.88 -19.12 -51.25
N LEU A 3 8.04 -18.45 -52.03
CA LEU A 3 7.20 -17.34 -51.58
C LEU A 3 6.18 -17.73 -50.51
N ARG A 4 5.55 -18.92 -50.61
CA ARG A 4 4.62 -19.47 -49.61
C ARG A 4 5.29 -19.81 -48.29
N LYS A 5 6.55 -20.26 -48.29
CA LYS A 5 7.33 -20.54 -47.09
C LYS A 5 7.76 -19.27 -46.39
N SER A 6 8.13 -18.23 -47.16
CA SER A 6 8.47 -16.90 -46.57
C SER A 6 7.27 -16.21 -45.96
N LEU A 7 6.07 -16.36 -46.55
CA LEU A 7 4.83 -15.79 -45.98
C LEU A 7 4.43 -16.51 -44.69
N LEU A 8 4.60 -17.83 -44.60
CA LEU A 8 4.35 -18.62 -43.39
C LEU A 8 5.32 -18.27 -42.25
N ILE A 9 6.58 -18.03 -42.56
CA ILE A 9 7.59 -17.59 -41.56
C ILE A 9 7.28 -16.17 -41.06
N LEU A 10 6.84 -15.25 -41.94
CA LEU A 10 6.44 -13.91 -41.57
C LEU A 10 5.20 -13.91 -40.66
N CYS A 11 4.21 -14.76 -40.94
CA CYS A 11 3.03 -14.92 -40.06
C CYS A 11 3.38 -15.56 -38.71
N LEU A 12 4.35 -16.46 -38.63
CA LEU A 12 4.83 -17.05 -37.37
C LEU A 12 5.59 -16.04 -36.51
N VAL A 13 6.35 -15.12 -37.13
CA VAL A 13 7.07 -14.05 -36.41
C VAL A 13 6.11 -13.00 -35.88
N ILE A 14 5.01 -12.71 -36.56
CA ILE A 14 3.98 -11.76 -36.09
C ILE A 14 3.14 -12.38 -34.95
N TRP A 15 2.98 -13.71 -34.90
CA TRP A 15 2.27 -14.39 -33.80
C TRP A 15 3.13 -14.57 -32.53
N SER A 16 4.42 -14.38 -32.61
CA SER A 16 5.32 -14.41 -31.46
C SER A 16 5.57 -13.04 -30.81
N SER A 17 4.82 -12.01 -31.18
CA SER A 17 4.72 -10.79 -30.34
C SER A 17 4.06 -11.19 -29.04
N ASN A 18 4.88 -11.68 -28.09
CA ASN A 18 4.49 -11.75 -26.69
C ASN A 18 4.07 -10.35 -26.29
N PHE A 19 2.77 -10.14 -26.14
CA PHE A 19 2.29 -8.98 -25.38
C PHE A 19 2.90 -9.13 -23.99
N VAL A 20 3.97 -8.42 -23.73
CA VAL A 20 4.46 -8.20 -22.38
C VAL A 20 3.38 -7.34 -21.74
N PHE A 21 2.40 -8.00 -21.14
CA PHE A 21 1.43 -7.34 -20.29
C PHE A 21 2.22 -6.66 -19.18
N GLY A 22 2.17 -5.36 -19.11
CA GLY A 22 2.75 -4.60 -18.02
C GLY A 22 2.13 -5.12 -16.72
N GLN A 23 2.96 -5.54 -15.76
CA GLN A 23 2.49 -5.85 -14.42
C GLN A 23 2.15 -4.52 -13.73
N GLU A 24 1.22 -4.55 -12.79
CA GLU A 24 0.63 -3.36 -12.15
C GLU A 24 1.63 -2.59 -11.29
N LEU A 25 2.63 -3.29 -10.76
CA LEU A 25 3.54 -2.73 -9.76
C LEU A 25 4.93 -2.46 -10.34
N ASN A 26 5.54 -1.39 -9.88
CA ASN A 26 6.99 -1.16 -9.90
C ASN A 26 7.51 -1.21 -8.45
N ALA A 27 7.55 -2.42 -7.91
CA ALA A 27 7.87 -2.66 -6.51
C ALA A 27 9.39 -2.78 -6.28
N THR A 28 9.90 -2.10 -5.27
CA THR A 28 11.24 -2.30 -4.73
C THR A 28 11.18 -3.08 -3.42
N VAL A 29 12.15 -3.97 -3.20
CA VAL A 29 12.29 -4.73 -1.95
C VAL A 29 13.67 -4.49 -1.39
N THR A 30 13.74 -4.16 -0.11
CA THR A 30 15.00 -4.02 0.64
C THR A 30 14.92 -4.82 1.92
N ILE A 31 15.90 -5.69 2.18
CA ILE A 31 16.00 -6.46 3.41
C ILE A 31 17.23 -5.99 4.20
N GLN A 32 17.00 -5.57 5.44
CA GLN A 32 18.06 -5.25 6.39
C GLN A 32 18.16 -6.35 7.43
N SER A 33 19.34 -7.00 7.52
CA SER A 33 19.60 -8.15 8.39
C SER A 33 20.72 -7.94 9.40
N ASN A 34 21.23 -6.71 9.54
CA ASN A 34 22.41 -6.39 10.34
C ASN A 34 22.34 -6.90 11.79
N LYS A 35 21.13 -7.07 12.35
CA LYS A 35 20.93 -7.59 13.71
C LYS A 35 21.20 -9.10 13.85
N VAL A 36 21.24 -9.82 12.73
CA VAL A 36 21.37 -11.28 12.68
C VAL A 36 22.53 -11.78 11.82
N ASP A 37 23.39 -10.90 11.36
CA ASP A 37 24.50 -11.20 10.43
C ASP A 37 25.45 -12.32 10.95
N ASN A 38 25.60 -12.45 12.27
CA ASN A 38 26.43 -13.49 12.88
C ASN A 38 25.70 -14.84 13.04
N GLN A 39 24.41 -14.92 12.69
CA GLN A 39 23.55 -16.08 12.93
C GLN A 39 23.08 -16.74 11.63
N VAL A 40 23.02 -15.98 10.54
CA VAL A 40 22.44 -16.39 9.25
C VAL A 40 23.39 -16.02 8.11
N ASP A 41 23.61 -16.94 7.16
CA ASP A 41 24.36 -16.65 5.94
C ASP A 41 23.67 -15.49 5.19
N PRO A 42 24.35 -14.38 4.89
CA PRO A 42 23.78 -13.24 4.14
C PRO A 42 23.15 -13.63 2.80
N LYS A 43 23.58 -14.71 2.18
CA LYS A 43 23.01 -15.24 0.93
C LYS A 43 21.52 -15.58 1.04
N VAL A 44 21.05 -15.95 2.23
CA VAL A 44 19.63 -16.23 2.49
C VAL A 44 18.79 -15.00 2.19
N PHE A 45 19.18 -13.85 2.73
CA PHE A 45 18.41 -12.61 2.57
C PHE A 45 18.62 -11.96 1.20
N ILE A 46 19.80 -12.12 0.58
CA ILE A 46 20.03 -11.69 -0.81
C ILE A 46 19.12 -12.43 -1.77
N GLN A 47 19.02 -13.75 -1.63
CA GLN A 47 18.13 -14.56 -2.46
C GLN A 47 16.65 -14.26 -2.18
N LEU A 48 16.27 -14.15 -0.90
CA LEU A 48 14.91 -13.78 -0.53
C LEU A 48 14.51 -12.43 -1.14
N GLN A 49 15.36 -11.41 -1.04
CA GLN A 49 15.09 -10.09 -1.62
C GLN A 49 14.82 -10.16 -3.13
N SER A 50 15.63 -10.93 -3.87
CA SER A 50 15.43 -11.13 -5.31
C SER A 50 14.10 -11.83 -5.60
N GLN A 51 13.82 -12.93 -4.91
CA GLN A 51 12.58 -13.68 -5.12
C GLN A 51 11.33 -12.87 -4.75
N LEU A 52 11.39 -12.06 -3.69
CA LEU A 52 10.28 -11.18 -3.31
C LEU A 52 10.06 -10.08 -4.35
N LYS A 53 11.14 -9.51 -4.90
CA LYS A 53 11.03 -8.54 -6.01
C LYS A 53 10.35 -9.17 -7.22
N ASP A 54 10.74 -10.38 -7.59
CA ASP A 54 10.13 -11.12 -8.70
C ASP A 54 8.66 -11.46 -8.40
N PHE A 55 8.35 -11.94 -7.21
CA PHE A 55 7.00 -12.23 -6.76
C PHE A 55 6.06 -11.02 -6.86
N LEU A 56 6.53 -9.85 -6.45
CA LEU A 56 5.74 -8.63 -6.49
C LEU A 56 5.53 -8.12 -7.91
N ASN A 57 6.58 -8.13 -8.75
CA ASN A 57 6.57 -7.48 -10.06
C ASN A 57 6.18 -8.40 -11.23
N GLN A 58 6.29 -9.73 -11.09
CA GLN A 58 6.01 -10.66 -12.20
C GLN A 58 4.64 -11.34 -12.07
N ARG A 59 4.03 -11.32 -10.89
CA ARG A 59 2.69 -11.83 -10.68
C ARG A 59 1.65 -10.80 -11.14
N LYS A 60 0.61 -11.28 -11.84
CA LYS A 60 -0.57 -10.46 -12.16
C LYS A 60 -1.51 -10.38 -10.95
N TRP A 61 -1.77 -9.16 -10.47
CA TRP A 61 -2.58 -8.89 -9.28
C TRP A 61 -3.98 -8.38 -9.62
N SER A 62 -4.17 -7.81 -10.84
CA SER A 62 -5.43 -7.31 -11.37
C SER A 62 -5.74 -7.94 -12.73
N ASN A 63 -6.91 -7.60 -13.30
CA ASN A 63 -7.25 -7.96 -14.68
C ASN A 63 -6.91 -6.85 -15.67
N ASP A 64 -6.50 -5.69 -15.19
CA ASP A 64 -6.22 -4.53 -16.00
C ASP A 64 -4.85 -4.61 -16.68
N ILE A 65 -4.68 -3.80 -17.70
CA ILE A 65 -3.43 -3.70 -18.46
C ILE A 65 -2.82 -2.35 -18.14
N TYR A 66 -1.65 -2.37 -17.53
CA TYR A 66 -0.91 -1.16 -17.16
C TYR A 66 0.17 -0.85 -18.20
N GLY A 67 0.22 0.40 -18.65
CA GLY A 67 1.39 0.93 -19.36
C GLY A 67 2.58 1.08 -18.39
N ASN A 68 3.79 1.24 -18.94
CA ASN A 68 4.98 1.37 -18.09
C ASN A 68 4.94 2.60 -17.17
N GLU A 69 4.32 3.69 -17.64
CA GLU A 69 4.16 4.96 -16.90
C GLU A 69 2.99 4.92 -15.90
N GLU A 70 2.15 3.89 -15.97
CA GLU A 70 0.96 3.73 -15.12
C GLU A 70 1.22 2.82 -13.93
N LYS A 71 2.38 2.17 -13.87
CA LYS A 71 2.73 1.26 -12.79
C LYS A 71 2.76 1.97 -11.44
N ILE A 72 2.20 1.29 -10.44
CA ILE A 72 2.14 1.78 -9.08
C ILE A 72 3.52 1.66 -8.43
N GLU A 73 4.13 2.80 -8.11
CA GLU A 73 5.41 2.86 -7.40
C GLU A 73 5.21 2.49 -5.93
N CYS A 74 5.88 1.40 -5.51
CA CYS A 74 5.81 0.98 -4.12
C CYS A 74 7.13 0.38 -3.62
N SER A 75 7.33 0.44 -2.30
CA SER A 75 8.54 -0.03 -1.63
C SER A 75 8.20 -0.86 -0.41
N PHE A 76 8.89 -1.98 -0.28
CA PHE A 76 8.78 -2.91 0.83
C PHE A 76 10.13 -3.01 1.53
N TYR A 77 10.21 -2.49 2.75
CA TYR A 77 11.42 -2.54 3.60
C TYR A 77 11.21 -3.56 4.70
N ILE A 78 12.00 -4.63 4.70
CA ILE A 78 11.94 -5.71 5.68
C ILE A 78 13.16 -5.58 6.59
N THR A 79 12.94 -5.32 7.87
CA THR A 79 14.01 -5.29 8.89
C THR A 79 13.93 -6.56 9.72
N ILE A 80 14.91 -7.44 9.58
CA ILE A 80 15.02 -8.66 10.38
C ILE A 80 15.44 -8.25 11.80
N GLU A 81 14.56 -8.52 12.77
CA GLU A 81 14.78 -8.14 14.16
C GLU A 81 15.50 -9.27 14.96
N SER A 82 15.14 -10.53 14.72
CA SER A 82 15.72 -11.69 15.40
C SER A 82 15.46 -12.99 14.66
N VAL A 83 16.27 -14.01 14.98
CA VAL A 83 16.04 -15.42 14.61
C VAL A 83 15.35 -16.12 15.78
N LEU A 84 14.14 -16.63 15.57
CA LEU A 84 13.35 -17.30 16.62
C LEU A 84 13.69 -18.78 16.73
N SER A 85 13.94 -19.43 15.58
CA SER A 85 14.37 -20.82 15.45
C SER A 85 15.02 -21.00 14.07
N PRO A 86 15.60 -22.15 13.73
CA PRO A 86 16.20 -22.36 12.41
C PRO A 86 15.25 -21.94 11.26
N ASN A 87 15.71 -21.00 10.45
CA ASN A 87 15.00 -20.44 9.30
C ASN A 87 13.70 -19.67 9.62
N VAL A 88 13.39 -19.38 10.90
CA VAL A 88 12.24 -18.60 11.33
C VAL A 88 12.70 -17.24 11.84
N TYR A 89 12.19 -16.19 11.21
CA TYR A 89 12.58 -14.81 11.44
C TYR A 89 11.42 -13.99 11.98
N ASN A 90 11.71 -13.15 12.97
CA ASN A 90 10.85 -12.04 13.36
C ASN A 90 11.35 -10.77 12.70
N ALA A 91 10.47 -10.05 12.05
CA ALA A 91 10.80 -8.86 11.27
C ALA A 91 9.76 -7.75 11.43
N LYS A 92 10.12 -6.55 10.99
CA LYS A 92 9.21 -5.44 10.73
C LYS A 92 9.12 -5.23 9.22
N LEU A 93 7.93 -4.95 8.72
CA LEU A 93 7.68 -4.61 7.33
C LEU A 93 7.21 -3.16 7.24
N SER A 94 7.94 -2.30 6.54
CA SER A 94 7.46 -0.98 6.15
C SER A 94 7.03 -1.00 4.69
N VAL A 95 5.82 -0.51 4.44
CA VAL A 95 5.22 -0.46 3.10
C VAL A 95 4.91 0.98 2.75
N VAL A 96 5.41 1.42 1.62
CA VAL A 96 5.17 2.76 1.07
C VAL A 96 4.67 2.63 -0.35
N SER A 97 3.61 3.36 -0.68
CA SER A 97 3.13 3.51 -2.06
C SER A 97 2.82 4.97 -2.34
N ASN A 98 3.20 5.42 -3.52
CA ASN A 98 2.97 6.78 -4.00
C ASN A 98 2.20 6.74 -5.32
N ARG A 99 1.43 7.81 -5.59
CA ARG A 99 0.81 8.03 -6.88
C ARG A 99 1.21 9.38 -7.46
N PRO A 100 1.30 9.52 -8.80
CA PRO A 100 1.48 10.80 -9.44
C PRO A 100 0.24 11.68 -9.26
N VAL A 101 0.44 12.99 -9.15
CA VAL A 101 -0.62 14.00 -9.19
C VAL A 101 -0.76 14.49 -10.63
N TYR A 102 -1.99 14.48 -11.14
CA TYR A 102 -2.28 14.83 -12.54
C TYR A 102 -1.71 16.20 -12.93
N ASN A 103 -1.13 16.26 -14.13
CA ASN A 103 -0.53 17.45 -14.72
C ASN A 103 0.53 18.14 -13.83
N SER A 104 1.32 17.33 -13.11
CA SER A 104 2.42 17.81 -12.26
C SER A 104 3.59 16.82 -12.26
N ASN A 105 4.75 17.26 -11.77
CA ASN A 105 5.89 16.38 -11.49
C ASN A 105 5.90 15.89 -10.02
N TYR A 106 4.79 16.06 -9.32
CA TYR A 106 4.66 15.74 -7.92
C TYR A 106 4.07 14.35 -7.72
N THR A 107 4.62 13.58 -6.79
CA THR A 107 4.05 12.32 -6.32
C THR A 107 3.62 12.45 -4.87
N THR A 108 2.48 11.87 -4.53
CA THR A 108 1.89 11.95 -3.19
C THR A 108 1.79 10.56 -2.56
N PRO A 109 2.08 10.40 -1.25
CA PRO A 109 1.92 9.11 -0.59
C PRO A 109 0.44 8.73 -0.51
N VAL A 110 0.13 7.48 -0.86
CA VAL A 110 -1.18 6.85 -0.73
C VAL A 110 -1.19 5.90 0.46
N LEU A 111 -0.09 5.17 0.65
CA LEU A 111 0.13 4.30 1.80
C LEU A 111 1.53 4.55 2.35
N ASN A 112 1.62 4.76 3.66
CA ASN A 112 2.89 4.76 4.37
C ASN A 112 2.66 4.18 5.76
N MET A 113 3.06 2.93 5.97
CA MET A 113 2.85 2.27 7.25
C MET A 113 3.93 1.27 7.60
N GLN A 114 4.02 0.98 8.89
CA GLN A 114 4.89 -0.08 9.43
C GLN A 114 4.05 -1.14 10.11
N ASP A 115 4.31 -2.41 9.76
CA ASP A 115 3.78 -3.61 10.40
C ASP A 115 4.87 -4.26 11.25
N ALA A 116 4.65 -4.34 12.55
CA ALA A 116 5.58 -4.95 13.49
C ALA A 116 5.35 -6.47 13.66
N ASN A 117 4.29 -7.02 13.07
CA ASN A 117 3.86 -8.41 13.23
C ASN A 117 4.21 -9.27 12.00
N PHE A 118 5.48 -9.29 11.62
CA PHE A 118 5.94 -9.99 10.43
C PHE A 118 6.89 -11.13 10.78
N THR A 119 6.33 -12.24 11.23
CA THR A 119 7.07 -13.48 11.50
C THR A 119 6.92 -14.43 10.33
N PHE A 120 8.01 -14.98 9.82
CA PHE A 120 7.98 -15.89 8.69
C PHE A 120 9.13 -16.91 8.73
N LYS A 121 8.96 -18.00 8.00
CA LYS A 121 10.01 -19.01 7.73
C LYS A 121 10.47 -18.89 6.29
N TYR A 122 11.79 -18.95 6.09
CA TYR A 122 12.40 -19.00 4.76
C TYR A 122 13.79 -19.62 4.83
N GLN A 123 14.12 -20.44 3.84
CA GLN A 123 15.45 -21.03 3.66
C GLN A 123 15.92 -20.93 2.22
N LEU A 124 17.23 -21.07 1.99
CA LEU A 124 17.81 -21.06 0.66
C LEU A 124 17.09 -22.02 -0.28
N SER A 125 16.88 -21.57 -1.53
CA SER A 125 16.21 -22.32 -2.62
C SER A 125 14.74 -22.64 -2.39
N GLN A 126 14.13 -22.11 -1.33
CA GLN A 126 12.69 -22.25 -1.12
C GLN A 126 11.95 -21.35 -2.11
N PRO A 127 10.92 -21.86 -2.85
CA PRO A 127 10.11 -21.03 -3.73
C PRO A 127 9.23 -20.06 -2.94
N VAL A 128 9.00 -18.88 -3.49
CA VAL A 128 8.07 -17.88 -2.95
C VAL A 128 6.80 -17.91 -3.79
N GLU A 129 5.74 -18.51 -3.26
CA GLU A 129 4.48 -18.69 -3.95
C GLU A 129 3.29 -18.27 -3.08
N PHE A 130 2.24 -17.74 -3.70
CA PHE A 130 0.99 -17.38 -3.05
C PHE A 130 -0.21 -17.94 -3.82
N ASN A 131 -1.11 -18.58 -3.11
CA ASN A 131 -2.36 -19.10 -3.65
C ASN A 131 -3.55 -18.47 -2.93
N GLU A 132 -4.34 -17.66 -3.66
CA GLU A 132 -5.52 -16.97 -3.12
C GLU A 132 -6.59 -17.94 -2.57
N ASN A 133 -6.63 -19.17 -3.10
CA ASN A 133 -7.58 -20.19 -2.66
C ASN A 133 -7.04 -21.06 -1.50
N LYS A 134 -5.75 -20.93 -1.16
CA LYS A 134 -5.09 -21.66 -0.08
C LYS A 134 -4.09 -20.75 0.65
N VAL A 135 -4.58 -19.67 1.22
CA VAL A 135 -3.76 -18.64 1.88
C VAL A 135 -2.91 -19.21 3.02
N GLN A 136 -3.44 -20.18 3.77
CA GLN A 136 -2.72 -20.82 4.89
C GLN A 136 -1.51 -21.66 4.46
N GLY A 137 -1.43 -22.00 3.18
CA GLY A 137 -0.34 -22.84 2.66
C GLY A 137 -0.32 -24.25 3.26
N THR A 138 0.85 -24.88 3.23
CA THR A 138 1.13 -26.18 3.90
C THR A 138 1.91 -25.98 5.19
N ASP A 139 2.88 -25.06 5.21
CA ASP A 139 3.58 -24.56 6.40
C ASP A 139 3.08 -23.14 6.66
N PRO A 140 2.39 -22.87 7.78
CA PRO A 140 1.84 -21.56 8.07
C PRO A 140 2.88 -20.44 8.16
N LEU A 141 4.10 -20.72 8.69
CA LEU A 141 5.15 -19.71 8.79
C LEU A 141 5.75 -19.34 7.42
N GLU A 142 5.84 -20.31 6.49
CA GLU A 142 6.22 -20.05 5.10
C GLU A 142 5.12 -19.25 4.38
N ALA A 143 3.88 -19.66 4.54
CA ALA A 143 2.74 -19.00 3.93
C ALA A 143 2.53 -17.56 4.45
N ASN A 144 2.87 -17.28 5.71
CA ASN A 144 2.73 -15.95 6.31
C ASN A 144 3.59 -14.89 5.60
N LEU A 145 4.73 -15.27 5.03
CA LEU A 145 5.57 -14.39 4.22
C LEU A 145 4.77 -13.83 3.03
N THR A 146 4.22 -14.71 2.21
CA THR A 146 3.53 -14.31 0.98
C THR A 146 2.11 -13.80 1.23
N ALA A 147 1.41 -14.31 2.23
CA ALA A 147 0.10 -13.80 2.65
C ALA A 147 0.18 -12.34 3.11
N THR A 148 1.21 -11.98 3.90
CA THR A 148 1.40 -10.60 4.36
C THR A 148 1.69 -9.66 3.18
N LEU A 149 2.55 -10.05 2.24
CA LEU A 149 2.84 -9.23 1.07
C LEU A 149 1.63 -9.10 0.16
N ALA A 150 0.92 -10.19 -0.14
CA ALA A 150 -0.30 -10.17 -0.93
C ALA A 150 -1.38 -9.27 -0.32
N TYR A 151 -1.56 -9.32 1.00
CA TYR A 151 -2.44 -8.42 1.73
C TYR A 151 -2.10 -6.95 1.45
N TYR A 152 -0.83 -6.55 1.59
CA TYR A 152 -0.44 -5.16 1.34
C TYR A 152 -0.53 -4.74 -0.12
N ILE A 153 -0.30 -5.66 -1.05
CA ILE A 153 -0.55 -5.38 -2.48
C ILE A 153 -2.03 -5.07 -2.72
N TYR A 154 -2.94 -5.86 -2.14
CA TYR A 154 -4.38 -5.58 -2.26
C TYR A 154 -4.80 -4.29 -1.57
N ILE A 155 -4.17 -3.91 -0.45
CA ILE A 155 -4.37 -2.59 0.17
C ILE A 155 -3.89 -1.47 -0.76
N ILE A 156 -2.69 -1.60 -1.35
CA ILE A 156 -2.14 -0.62 -2.30
C ILE A 156 -3.07 -0.46 -3.51
N LEU A 157 -3.45 -1.57 -4.15
CA LEU A 157 -4.38 -1.55 -5.29
C LEU A 157 -5.72 -0.92 -4.89
N GLY A 158 -6.28 -1.31 -3.75
CA GLY A 158 -7.54 -0.76 -3.27
C GLY A 158 -7.49 0.75 -3.08
N LEU A 159 -6.45 1.27 -2.43
CA LEU A 159 -6.27 2.70 -2.19
C LEU A 159 -5.97 3.46 -3.50
N ASP A 160 -5.17 2.87 -4.39
CA ASP A 160 -4.87 3.46 -5.69
C ASP A 160 -6.16 3.64 -6.52
N TYR A 161 -6.94 2.58 -6.69
CA TYR A 161 -8.20 2.62 -7.44
C TYR A 161 -9.22 3.59 -6.80
N ASP A 162 -9.37 3.59 -5.48
CA ASP A 162 -10.23 4.55 -4.76
C ASP A 162 -9.78 6.00 -4.99
N SER A 163 -8.50 6.23 -5.20
CA SER A 163 -7.96 7.56 -5.47
C SER A 163 -8.28 8.09 -6.86
N TYR A 164 -8.73 7.25 -7.79
CA TYR A 164 -9.13 7.61 -9.15
C TYR A 164 -10.64 7.50 -9.39
N GLU A 165 -11.32 6.57 -8.72
CA GLU A 165 -12.75 6.31 -8.87
C GLU A 165 -13.37 6.05 -7.50
N LEU A 166 -14.51 6.67 -7.21
CA LEU A 166 -15.21 6.48 -5.94
C LEU A 166 -15.55 5.01 -5.72
N ARG A 167 -14.98 4.38 -4.68
CA ARG A 167 -15.08 2.95 -4.37
C ARG A 167 -14.52 2.00 -5.45
N GLY A 168 -13.67 2.49 -6.32
CA GLY A 168 -13.01 1.67 -7.34
C GLY A 168 -12.15 0.55 -6.74
N GLY A 169 -11.64 0.76 -5.53
CA GLY A 169 -10.81 -0.22 -4.81
C GLY A 169 -11.56 -1.36 -4.12
N ALA A 170 -12.91 -1.35 -4.10
CA ALA A 170 -13.70 -2.31 -3.31
C ALA A 170 -13.38 -3.78 -3.58
N ALA A 171 -13.11 -4.15 -4.83
CA ALA A 171 -12.73 -5.52 -5.20
C ALA A 171 -11.42 -5.97 -4.55
N TYR A 172 -10.45 -5.07 -4.46
CA TYR A 172 -9.13 -5.35 -3.86
C TYR A 172 -9.20 -5.38 -2.34
N PHE A 173 -9.97 -4.49 -1.71
CA PHE A 173 -10.22 -4.56 -0.27
C PHE A 173 -10.90 -5.88 0.12
N ASN A 174 -11.83 -6.39 -0.69
CA ASN A 174 -12.42 -7.70 -0.48
C ASN A 174 -11.39 -8.84 -0.61
N LYS A 175 -10.43 -8.74 -1.52
CA LYS A 175 -9.31 -9.69 -1.61
C LYS A 175 -8.41 -9.61 -0.37
N ALA A 176 -8.08 -8.41 0.12
CA ALA A 176 -7.33 -8.24 1.37
C ALA A 176 -8.08 -8.82 2.57
N LEU A 177 -9.39 -8.63 2.65
CA LEU A 177 -10.26 -9.19 3.68
C LEU A 177 -10.28 -10.73 3.61
N ASN A 178 -10.32 -11.31 2.40
CA ASN A 178 -10.20 -12.76 2.22
C ASN A 178 -8.85 -13.30 2.72
N VAL A 179 -7.74 -12.57 2.48
CA VAL A 179 -6.44 -12.94 3.04
C VAL A 179 -6.48 -12.96 4.56
N VAL A 180 -7.11 -11.96 5.20
CA VAL A 180 -7.23 -11.89 6.68
C VAL A 180 -8.06 -13.05 7.23
N TYR A 181 -9.20 -13.37 6.63
CA TYR A 181 -10.05 -14.45 7.09
C TYR A 181 -9.44 -15.85 6.93
N ASN A 182 -8.57 -16.02 5.95
CA ASN A 182 -7.89 -17.28 5.66
C ASN A 182 -6.39 -17.23 6.03
N ALA A 183 -6.00 -16.29 6.87
CA ALA A 183 -4.60 -16.06 7.22
C ALA A 183 -3.96 -17.30 7.87
N PRO A 184 -2.64 -17.51 7.68
CA PRO A 184 -1.93 -18.59 8.34
C PRO A 184 -1.99 -18.45 9.86
N GLU A 185 -2.15 -19.59 10.55
CA GLU A 185 -2.21 -19.64 12.01
C GLU A 185 -1.13 -20.58 12.56
N ALA A 186 -0.20 -20.02 13.33
CA ALA A 186 0.80 -20.76 14.09
C ALA A 186 1.32 -19.91 15.26
N SER A 187 2.00 -20.54 16.20
CA SER A 187 2.68 -19.80 17.27
C SER A 187 3.67 -18.79 16.69
N GLY A 188 3.60 -17.56 17.16
CA GLY A 188 4.43 -16.45 16.70
C GLY A 188 3.85 -15.67 15.50
N ILE A 189 2.77 -16.13 14.85
CA ILE A 189 2.05 -15.36 13.85
C ILE A 189 1.00 -14.49 14.55
N ASN A 190 1.10 -13.17 14.34
CA ASN A 190 0.19 -12.17 14.89
C ASN A 190 -0.20 -11.14 13.82
N GLY A 191 -1.16 -10.28 14.14
CA GLY A 191 -1.58 -9.17 13.30
C GLY A 191 -2.75 -9.48 12.36
N TRP A 192 -3.30 -10.69 12.41
CA TRP A 192 -4.43 -11.13 11.59
C TRP A 192 -5.77 -11.14 12.34
N LYS A 193 -5.77 -11.00 13.65
CA LYS A 193 -6.98 -11.05 14.49
C LYS A 193 -7.23 -9.70 15.16
N SER A 194 -8.48 -9.41 15.46
CA SER A 194 -8.89 -8.15 16.09
C SER A 194 -8.24 -7.91 17.46
N TYR A 195 -7.82 -8.96 18.14
CA TYR A 195 -7.20 -8.93 19.47
C TYR A 195 -5.65 -8.94 19.43
N ASP A 196 -5.02 -8.97 18.24
CA ASP A 196 -3.56 -8.96 18.07
C ASP A 196 -2.94 -7.56 18.29
N GLY A 197 -3.63 -6.67 18.96
CA GLY A 197 -3.23 -5.30 19.24
C GLY A 197 -4.10 -4.27 18.55
N GLN A 198 -3.85 -2.99 18.84
CA GLN A 198 -4.67 -1.88 18.34
C GLN A 198 -4.35 -1.46 16.91
N ARG A 199 -3.20 -1.86 16.38
CA ARG A 199 -2.72 -1.49 15.02
C ARG A 199 -2.23 -2.75 14.32
N ASN A 200 -3.08 -3.33 13.49
CA ASN A 200 -2.79 -4.58 12.80
C ASN A 200 -3.54 -4.67 11.46
N ARG A 201 -3.26 -5.72 10.70
CA ARG A 201 -3.85 -5.95 9.37
C ARG A 201 -5.38 -6.12 9.42
N PHE A 202 -5.90 -6.79 10.46
CA PHE A 202 -7.34 -6.96 10.63
C PHE A 202 -8.03 -5.60 10.80
N ILE A 203 -7.53 -4.75 11.69
CA ILE A 203 -8.17 -3.45 11.96
C ILE A 203 -8.10 -2.54 10.73
N LEU A 204 -7.00 -2.54 9.99
CA LEU A 204 -6.89 -1.73 8.78
C LEU A 204 -7.94 -2.13 7.73
N ILE A 205 -8.08 -3.43 7.45
CA ILE A 205 -9.06 -3.86 6.45
C ILE A 205 -10.51 -3.74 6.96
N ASP A 206 -10.76 -3.92 8.25
CA ASP A 206 -12.06 -3.65 8.86
C ASP A 206 -12.46 -2.19 8.66
N ASN A 207 -11.55 -1.24 8.83
CA ASN A 207 -11.80 0.18 8.58
C ASN A 207 -12.06 0.49 7.09
N LEU A 208 -11.58 -0.32 6.15
CA LEU A 208 -11.77 -0.14 4.71
C LEU A 208 -12.95 -0.93 4.14
N THR A 209 -13.60 -1.79 4.93
CA THR A 209 -14.69 -2.66 4.44
C THR A 209 -15.96 -2.65 5.31
N LYS A 210 -15.84 -2.14 6.54
CA LYS A 210 -16.93 -2.15 7.51
C LYS A 210 -18.00 -1.13 7.15
N SER A 211 -19.26 -1.55 7.24
CA SER A 211 -20.42 -0.65 7.19
C SER A 211 -20.29 0.47 8.24
N GLY A 212 -20.53 1.71 7.86
CA GLY A 212 -20.35 2.91 8.69
C GLY A 212 -18.99 3.59 8.52
N MET A 213 -18.03 2.97 7.81
CA MET A 213 -16.75 3.59 7.40
C MET A 213 -16.78 4.08 5.94
N ASP A 214 -17.94 4.04 5.29
CA ASP A 214 -18.10 4.36 3.86
C ASP A 214 -17.57 5.72 3.45
N LYS A 215 -17.66 6.72 4.33
CA LYS A 215 -17.12 8.07 4.09
C LYS A 215 -15.61 8.10 3.86
N ILE A 216 -14.87 7.06 4.27
CA ILE A 216 -13.41 7.04 4.05
C ILE A 216 -13.06 6.92 2.56
N HIS A 217 -13.88 6.23 1.78
CA HIS A 217 -13.71 6.13 0.33
C HIS A 217 -14.01 7.47 -0.36
N GLU A 218 -15.02 8.20 0.12
CA GLU A 218 -15.31 9.57 -0.34
C GLU A 218 -14.15 10.51 -0.02
N VAL A 219 -13.57 10.41 1.18
CA VAL A 219 -12.38 11.17 1.57
C VAL A 219 -11.21 10.89 0.64
N ILE A 220 -10.90 9.62 0.36
CA ILE A 220 -9.80 9.24 -0.53
C ILE A 220 -10.03 9.83 -1.93
N TYR A 221 -11.20 9.60 -2.51
CA TYR A 221 -11.54 10.11 -3.83
C TYR A 221 -11.49 11.65 -3.90
N SER A 222 -12.14 12.33 -2.96
CA SER A 222 -12.18 13.80 -2.94
C SER A 222 -10.81 14.42 -2.70
N TYR A 223 -10.00 13.84 -1.79
CA TYR A 223 -8.66 14.37 -1.52
C TYR A 223 -7.75 14.28 -2.75
N TYR A 224 -7.71 13.11 -3.40
CA TYR A 224 -6.80 12.86 -4.52
C TYR A 224 -7.37 13.34 -5.86
N ARG A 225 -8.55 12.83 -6.27
CA ARG A 225 -9.08 13.06 -7.61
C ARG A 225 -9.69 14.43 -7.80
N GLU A 226 -10.53 14.84 -6.84
CA GLU A 226 -11.22 16.13 -6.90
C GLU A 226 -10.39 17.28 -6.33
N GLY A 227 -9.47 16.96 -5.41
CA GLY A 227 -8.55 17.90 -4.80
C GLY A 227 -7.23 18.01 -5.57
N LEU A 228 -6.27 17.13 -5.27
CA LEU A 228 -4.90 17.24 -5.79
C LEU A 228 -4.82 17.26 -7.31
N ASP A 229 -5.55 16.39 -8.01
CA ASP A 229 -5.51 16.29 -9.47
C ASP A 229 -6.12 17.53 -10.18
N GLN A 230 -6.92 18.32 -9.48
CA GLN A 230 -7.52 19.55 -10.02
C GLN A 230 -6.74 20.82 -9.68
N MET A 231 -5.69 20.74 -8.87
CA MET A 231 -4.95 21.92 -8.40
C MET A 231 -4.31 22.73 -9.54
N SER A 232 -3.87 22.07 -10.61
CA SER A 232 -3.31 22.75 -11.79
C SER A 232 -4.36 23.54 -12.58
N THR A 233 -5.63 23.19 -12.45
CA THR A 233 -6.76 23.81 -13.18
C THR A 233 -7.45 24.88 -12.34
N ASN A 234 -7.72 24.60 -11.07
CA ASN A 234 -8.41 25.53 -10.16
C ASN A 234 -7.93 25.36 -8.71
N PHE A 235 -6.82 26.01 -8.39
CA PHE A 235 -6.14 25.89 -7.09
C PHE A 235 -7.03 26.21 -5.89
N GLU A 236 -7.82 27.31 -5.95
CA GLU A 236 -8.64 27.74 -4.81
C GLU A 236 -9.80 26.77 -4.53
N THR A 237 -10.49 26.33 -5.57
CA THR A 237 -11.57 25.33 -5.43
C THR A 237 -11.00 24.01 -4.89
N SER A 238 -9.89 23.55 -5.45
CA SER A 238 -9.22 22.30 -5.04
C SER A 238 -8.75 22.36 -3.59
N ARG A 239 -8.23 23.50 -3.14
CA ARG A 239 -7.87 23.73 -1.73
C ARG A 239 -9.08 23.58 -0.83
N GLY A 240 -10.23 24.16 -1.21
CA GLY A 240 -11.50 24.01 -0.50
C GLY A 240 -11.96 22.54 -0.44
N THR A 241 -11.86 21.81 -1.56
CA THR A 241 -12.18 20.38 -1.62
C THR A 241 -11.31 19.56 -0.68
N ILE A 242 -9.99 19.82 -0.66
CA ILE A 242 -9.06 19.14 0.25
C ILE A 242 -9.40 19.45 1.73
N LEU A 243 -9.73 20.71 2.07
CA LEU A 243 -10.17 21.05 3.41
C LEU A 243 -11.43 20.27 3.82
N ASN A 244 -12.42 20.19 2.94
CA ASN A 244 -13.64 19.44 3.18
C ASN A 244 -13.36 17.93 3.37
N ALA A 245 -12.47 17.34 2.56
CA ALA A 245 -12.05 15.96 2.71
C ALA A 245 -11.40 15.71 4.09
N LEU A 246 -10.52 16.62 4.55
CA LEU A 246 -9.91 16.53 5.89
C LEU A 246 -10.96 16.67 7.01
N MET A 247 -11.96 17.53 6.85
CA MET A 247 -13.06 17.66 7.81
C MET A 247 -13.94 16.41 7.86
N THR A 248 -14.26 15.83 6.69
CA THR A 248 -14.96 14.54 6.62
C THR A 248 -14.14 13.41 7.26
N MET A 249 -12.81 13.43 7.09
CA MET A 249 -11.90 12.50 7.78
C MET A 249 -11.99 12.64 9.31
N GLN A 250 -12.14 13.86 9.82
CA GLN A 250 -12.39 14.10 11.24
C GLN A 250 -13.72 13.48 11.69
N GLU A 251 -14.80 13.66 10.92
CA GLU A 251 -16.10 13.04 11.24
C GLU A 251 -15.98 11.50 11.31
N VAL A 252 -15.21 10.89 10.38
CA VAL A 252 -14.96 9.44 10.43
C VAL A 252 -14.21 9.04 11.70
N GLN A 253 -13.21 9.81 12.11
CA GLN A 253 -12.45 9.55 13.33
C GLN A 253 -13.30 9.73 14.58
N ASP A 254 -14.11 10.78 14.67
CA ASP A 254 -14.98 11.07 15.81
C ASP A 254 -16.06 9.99 15.99
N ALA A 255 -16.56 9.43 14.88
CA ALA A 255 -17.55 8.35 14.90
C ALA A 255 -16.94 6.97 15.23
N ASN A 256 -15.61 6.80 15.16
CA ASN A 256 -14.92 5.52 15.28
C ASN A 256 -13.66 5.63 16.13
N THR A 257 -13.72 5.21 17.39
CA THR A 257 -12.64 5.38 18.39
C THR A 257 -11.33 4.64 18.06
N ASN A 258 -11.36 3.61 17.20
CA ASN A 258 -10.19 2.80 16.82
C ASN A 258 -9.87 2.94 15.32
N THR A 259 -9.91 4.15 14.80
CA THR A 259 -9.62 4.39 13.38
C THR A 259 -8.12 4.28 13.12
N MET A 260 -7.70 3.24 12.41
CA MET A 260 -6.32 3.07 11.97
C MET A 260 -6.07 3.74 10.61
N VAL A 261 -7.09 3.78 9.74
CA VAL A 261 -6.97 4.28 8.37
C VAL A 261 -6.67 5.79 8.32
N VAL A 262 -7.27 6.59 9.23
CA VAL A 262 -7.06 8.06 9.27
C VAL A 262 -5.57 8.42 9.47
N PRO A 263 -4.88 7.97 10.52
CA PRO A 263 -3.46 8.26 10.67
C PRO A 263 -2.58 7.68 9.55
N ILE A 264 -2.99 6.58 8.90
CA ILE A 264 -2.24 6.01 7.76
C ILE A 264 -2.34 6.94 6.54
N LEU A 265 -3.54 7.44 6.22
CA LEU A 265 -3.73 8.35 5.09
C LEU A 265 -3.01 9.69 5.29
N LEU A 266 -2.83 10.13 6.55
CA LEU A 266 -2.10 11.37 6.87
C LEU A 266 -0.58 11.17 6.99
N GLN A 267 -0.11 9.93 7.08
CA GLN A 267 1.30 9.64 7.24
C GLN A 267 2.10 10.13 6.01
N GLY A 268 3.01 11.07 6.25
CA GLY A 268 3.80 11.71 5.19
C GLY A 268 3.15 12.91 4.51
N LYS A 269 1.93 13.33 4.90
CA LYS A 269 1.18 14.44 4.29
C LYS A 269 1.50 15.84 4.85
N TYR A 270 2.27 15.95 5.93
CA TYR A 270 2.55 17.23 6.59
C TYR A 270 3.03 18.32 5.60
N ALA A 271 4.05 18.02 4.80
CA ALA A 271 4.62 18.99 3.87
C ALA A 271 3.65 19.39 2.76
N GLU A 272 2.88 18.42 2.23
CA GLU A 272 1.86 18.61 1.21
C GLU A 272 0.76 19.53 1.73
N ILE A 273 0.15 19.19 2.87
CA ILE A 273 -0.93 20.00 3.48
C ILE A 273 -0.42 21.40 3.82
N SER A 274 0.77 21.50 4.43
CA SER A 274 1.36 22.81 4.76
C SER A 274 1.62 23.67 3.52
N GLY A 275 2.04 23.06 2.41
CA GLY A 275 2.27 23.76 1.14
C GLY A 275 0.96 24.26 0.52
N ILE A 276 -0.06 23.42 0.48
CA ILE A 276 -1.38 23.76 -0.08
C ILE A 276 -2.02 24.94 0.65
N PHE A 277 -1.90 24.98 1.98
CA PHE A 277 -2.58 25.97 2.81
C PHE A 277 -1.69 27.14 3.26
N GLY A 278 -0.42 27.16 2.86
CA GLY A 278 0.52 28.22 3.26
C GLY A 278 0.02 29.65 2.97
N ASN A 279 -0.61 29.83 1.80
CA ASN A 279 -1.16 31.12 1.36
C ASN A 279 -2.70 31.20 1.48
N ALA A 280 -3.34 30.32 2.25
CA ALA A 280 -4.78 30.40 2.49
C ALA A 280 -5.13 31.60 3.40
N ASP A 281 -6.38 32.03 3.34
CA ASP A 281 -6.86 33.07 4.26
C ASP A 281 -6.88 32.60 5.72
N LYS A 282 -6.98 33.55 6.65
CA LYS A 282 -6.94 33.28 8.09
C LYS A 282 -8.08 32.38 8.57
N ALA A 283 -9.26 32.49 7.98
CA ALA A 283 -10.43 31.67 8.39
C ALA A 283 -10.20 30.21 8.01
N MET A 284 -9.74 29.96 6.78
CA MET A 284 -9.42 28.62 6.28
C MET A 284 -8.28 27.99 7.06
N LYS A 285 -7.21 28.72 7.35
CA LYS A 285 -6.09 28.22 8.20
C LYS A 285 -6.56 27.84 9.61
N LYS A 286 -7.41 28.68 10.23
CA LYS A 286 -7.97 28.39 11.55
C LYS A 286 -8.82 27.11 11.54
N GLN A 287 -9.64 26.92 10.50
CA GLN A 287 -10.45 25.72 10.35
C GLN A 287 -9.59 24.47 10.12
N LEU A 288 -8.58 24.57 9.26
CA LEU A 288 -7.62 23.49 9.03
C LEU A 288 -6.88 23.08 10.33
N ILE A 289 -6.35 24.05 11.09
CA ILE A 289 -5.66 23.79 12.37
C ILE A 289 -6.59 23.10 13.37
N ALA A 290 -7.85 23.55 13.44
CA ALA A 290 -8.84 22.90 14.31
C ALA A 290 -9.06 21.42 13.90
N THR A 291 -9.23 21.14 12.61
CA THR A 291 -9.36 19.78 12.08
C THR A 291 -8.12 18.94 12.36
N LEU A 292 -6.92 19.45 12.02
CA LEU A 292 -5.66 18.73 12.21
C LEU A 292 -5.32 18.49 13.69
N SER A 293 -5.84 19.30 14.60
CA SER A 293 -5.69 19.07 16.04
C SER A 293 -6.37 17.77 16.52
N VAL A 294 -7.27 17.24 15.74
CA VAL A 294 -7.97 15.97 16.00
C VAL A 294 -7.33 14.83 15.21
N ILE A 295 -7.15 15.00 13.89
CA ILE A 295 -6.77 13.88 13.00
C ILE A 295 -5.26 13.68 12.84
N ASP A 296 -4.42 14.71 13.13
CA ASP A 296 -2.95 14.64 13.03
C ASP A 296 -2.25 15.37 14.18
N ILE A 297 -2.62 15.05 15.40
CA ILE A 297 -2.08 15.67 16.62
C ILE A 297 -0.55 15.57 16.71
N ALA A 298 0.04 14.54 16.16
CA ALA A 298 1.50 14.34 16.17
C ALA A 298 2.26 15.44 15.43
N ASN A 299 1.68 16.04 14.40
CA ASN A 299 2.27 17.11 13.60
C ASN A 299 1.69 18.50 13.92
N LEU A 300 0.76 18.61 14.88
CA LEU A 300 0.03 19.85 15.15
C LEU A 300 0.94 21.06 15.38
N ASN A 301 2.00 20.93 16.18
CA ASN A 301 2.91 22.03 16.45
C ASN A 301 3.64 22.51 15.18
N LYS A 302 4.02 21.58 14.30
CA LYS A 302 4.65 21.91 13.03
C LYS A 302 3.69 22.64 12.08
N TYR A 303 2.39 22.24 12.07
CA TYR A 303 1.36 22.95 11.30
C TYR A 303 1.15 24.38 11.80
N LYS A 304 1.07 24.58 13.14
CA LYS A 304 0.94 25.92 13.73
C LYS A 304 2.11 26.82 13.36
N GLU A 305 3.34 26.32 13.54
CA GLU A 305 4.56 27.06 13.18
C GLU A 305 4.59 27.48 11.70
N LYS A 306 4.05 26.65 10.80
CA LYS A 306 4.09 26.88 9.35
C LYS A 306 2.93 27.74 8.84
N LEU A 307 1.76 27.68 9.48
CA LEU A 307 0.51 28.26 8.97
C LEU A 307 0.05 29.50 9.74
N GLU A 308 0.41 29.67 11.00
CA GLU A 308 0.15 30.86 11.82
C GLU A 308 1.27 31.90 11.66
#